data_56dfba62c3e1a758eb99f6f0f28338c9
#
_entry.id   56dfba62c3e1a758eb99f6f0f28338c9
#
_cell.length_a   1.000
_cell.length_b   1.000
_cell.length_c   1.000
_cell.angle_alpha   90.00
_cell.angle_beta   90.00
_cell.angle_gamma   90.00
#
_symmetry.space_group_name_H-M   'P 1'
#
loop_
_entity.id
_entity.type
_entity.pdbx_description
1 polymer ?
#
loop_
_entity_poly.entity_id
_entity_poly.type
_entity_poly.pdbx_seq_one_letter_code
_entity_poly.pdbx_strand_id
1 'polypeptide(L)'
;MEIRSVRYKRLILVGMILLEAILIRMLISADKPMTEVEWLTAYTIETDEFRDMDFGGIGLDQAYLLSSQWETDIYSILAANLIREAVSEKKQDDRSDENEKSADLSYKEYRRLAELLQKEKSIEWTKLINGFRTILADIRYFPVAADGQSGLSDISYENGWGDPRTYGGDRLHEGTDIMDTTNIRGSHPIVSITDGVVEHIGWLEQGGYRIGIRSPHGAYFYYAHLDSYADAFTVGQEVHGGQVIGFMGDTGYSAVEGTVGNFPVHLHLGIYLETDHYDELSVNPYYILKYLENRTVSYAKETHLCYTDDVS
;
A
#
# COMPACT_ATOMS: atom_id res chain seq x y z
N MET A 1 -55.75 44.76 -6.85
CA MET A 1 -54.89 43.92 -6.00
C MET A 1 -54.64 42.51 -6.57
N GLU A 2 -55.50 41.96 -7.38
CA GLU A 2 -55.41 40.60 -7.98
C GLU A 2 -54.26 40.40 -9.01
N ILE A 3 -53.99 41.40 -9.84
CA ILE A 3 -53.00 41.25 -10.94
C ILE A 3 -51.54 41.07 -10.39
N ARG A 4 -51.22 41.65 -9.24
CA ARG A 4 -49.89 41.44 -8.60
C ARG A 4 -49.74 40.00 -8.02
N SER A 5 -50.81 39.44 -7.50
CA SER A 5 -50.83 38.07 -6.97
C SER A 5 -50.59 37.02 -8.02
N VAL A 6 -51.17 37.17 -9.22
CA VAL A 6 -51.02 36.22 -10.33
C VAL A 6 -49.60 36.26 -10.92
N ARG A 7 -48.96 37.47 -11.00
CA ARG A 7 -47.56 37.56 -11.45
C ARG A 7 -46.59 36.91 -10.44
N TYR A 8 -46.83 37.09 -9.16
CA TYR A 8 -45.97 36.48 -8.12
C TYR A 8 -46.08 34.95 -8.10
N LYS A 9 -47.28 34.41 -8.24
CA LYS A 9 -47.49 32.95 -8.37
C LYS A 9 -46.83 32.36 -9.63
N ARG A 10 -46.85 33.06 -10.76
CA ARG A 10 -46.16 32.63 -11.99
C ARG A 10 -44.62 32.63 -11.82
N LEU A 11 -44.06 33.66 -11.14
CA LEU A 11 -42.61 33.69 -10.85
C LEU A 11 -42.16 32.56 -9.94
N ILE A 12 -42.95 32.21 -8.91
CA ILE A 12 -42.68 31.08 -8.02
C ILE A 12 -42.74 29.78 -8.80
N LEU A 13 -43.75 29.58 -9.66
CA LEU A 13 -43.88 28.36 -10.46
C LEU A 13 -42.72 28.21 -11.44
N VAL A 14 -42.28 29.28 -12.12
CA VAL A 14 -41.10 29.26 -13.00
C VAL A 14 -39.83 28.95 -12.22
N GLY A 15 -39.67 29.51 -11.01
CA GLY A 15 -38.53 29.20 -10.13
C GLY A 15 -38.50 27.74 -9.68
N MET A 16 -39.66 27.15 -9.36
CA MET A 16 -39.79 25.71 -9.02
C MET A 16 -39.43 24.81 -10.18
N ILE A 17 -39.94 25.11 -11.39
CA ILE A 17 -39.63 24.34 -12.62
C ILE A 17 -38.13 24.41 -12.94
N LEU A 18 -37.50 25.57 -12.78
CA LEU A 18 -36.05 25.72 -12.97
C LEU A 18 -35.26 24.93 -11.93
N LEU A 19 -35.70 24.93 -10.67
CA LEU A 19 -35.05 24.17 -9.60
C LEU A 19 -35.20 22.66 -9.83
N GLU A 20 -36.38 22.18 -10.24
CA GLU A 20 -36.60 20.78 -10.63
C GLU A 20 -35.76 20.39 -11.84
N ALA A 21 -35.64 21.23 -12.86
CA ALA A 21 -34.81 20.98 -14.01
C ALA A 21 -33.30 20.91 -13.65
N ILE A 22 -32.86 21.73 -12.71
CA ILE A 22 -31.49 21.68 -12.17
C ILE A 22 -31.27 20.39 -11.35
N LEU A 23 -32.22 20.02 -10.49
CA LEU A 23 -32.19 18.79 -9.71
C LEU A 23 -32.19 17.54 -10.61
N ILE A 24 -33.06 17.49 -11.62
CA ILE A 24 -33.10 16.41 -12.59
C ILE A 24 -31.80 16.34 -13.38
N ARG A 25 -31.21 17.47 -13.77
CA ARG A 25 -29.93 17.51 -14.45
C ARG A 25 -28.76 17.06 -13.56
N MET A 26 -28.80 17.38 -12.26
CA MET A 26 -27.85 16.89 -11.26
C MET A 26 -27.99 15.37 -11.07
N LEU A 27 -29.22 14.85 -10.97
CA LEU A 27 -29.50 13.40 -10.85
C LEU A 27 -29.03 12.64 -12.11
N ILE A 28 -29.36 13.13 -13.31
CA ILE A 28 -28.92 12.51 -14.58
C ILE A 28 -27.39 12.61 -14.74
N SER A 29 -26.74 13.65 -14.20
CA SER A 29 -25.27 13.77 -14.20
C SER A 29 -24.61 12.84 -13.19
N ALA A 30 -25.30 12.49 -12.09
CA ALA A 30 -24.80 11.56 -11.09
C ALA A 30 -24.79 10.09 -11.58
N ASP A 31 -25.70 9.74 -12.51
CA ASP A 31 -25.81 8.39 -13.07
C ASP A 31 -24.90 8.16 -14.31
N LYS A 32 -24.16 9.18 -14.76
CA LYS A 32 -23.28 9.00 -15.91
C LYS A 32 -21.98 8.31 -15.44
N PRO A 33 -21.61 7.16 -16.04
CA PRO A 33 -20.35 6.50 -15.71
C PRO A 33 -19.16 7.45 -15.94
N MET A 34 -18.25 7.48 -14.97
CA MET A 34 -17.05 8.30 -15.02
C MET A 34 -16.12 7.82 -16.15
N THR A 35 -15.56 8.77 -16.88
CA THR A 35 -14.53 8.48 -17.89
C THR A 35 -13.16 8.35 -17.25
N GLU A 36 -12.19 7.76 -17.95
CA GLU A 36 -10.81 7.59 -17.50
C GLU A 36 -10.15 8.95 -17.19
N VAL A 37 -10.46 9.99 -17.97
CA VAL A 37 -9.96 11.35 -17.76
C VAL A 37 -10.58 12.01 -16.52
N GLU A 38 -11.87 11.82 -16.31
CA GLU A 38 -12.57 12.30 -15.11
C GLU A 38 -12.06 11.58 -13.87
N TRP A 39 -11.81 10.26 -13.94
CA TRP A 39 -11.24 9.48 -12.86
C TRP A 39 -9.86 10.04 -12.45
N LEU A 40 -8.94 10.20 -13.39
CA LEU A 40 -7.59 10.73 -13.12
C LEU A 40 -7.61 12.18 -12.59
N THR A 41 -8.71 12.91 -12.76
CA THR A 41 -8.88 14.24 -12.18
C THR A 41 -9.40 14.20 -10.74
N ALA A 42 -10.25 13.22 -10.43
CA ALA A 42 -10.89 13.08 -9.12
C ALA A 42 -10.02 12.29 -8.12
N TYR A 43 -9.22 11.33 -8.60
CA TYR A 43 -8.42 10.44 -7.78
C TYR A 43 -6.92 10.70 -8.01
N THR A 44 -6.19 10.77 -6.90
CA THR A 44 -4.75 11.05 -6.87
C THR A 44 -4.02 9.94 -6.13
N ILE A 45 -2.69 10.04 -6.03
CA ILE A 45 -1.88 9.14 -5.19
C ILE A 45 -2.22 9.23 -3.68
N GLU A 46 -3.03 10.23 -3.27
CA GLU A 46 -3.46 10.44 -1.89
C GLU A 46 -4.82 9.79 -1.58
N THR A 47 -5.52 9.27 -2.59
CA THR A 47 -6.81 8.59 -2.41
C THR A 47 -6.66 7.09 -2.14
N ASP A 48 -7.65 6.50 -1.50
CA ASP A 48 -7.61 5.09 -1.10
C ASP A 48 -7.51 4.15 -2.30
N GLU A 49 -8.06 4.52 -3.46
CA GLU A 49 -7.99 3.72 -4.69
C GLU A 49 -6.54 3.47 -5.15
N PHE A 50 -5.65 4.46 -4.99
CA PHE A 50 -4.22 4.27 -5.23
C PHE A 50 -3.54 3.59 -4.05
N ARG A 51 -3.86 4.02 -2.82
CA ARG A 51 -3.19 3.61 -1.59
C ARG A 51 -3.43 2.15 -1.23
N ASP A 52 -4.54 1.56 -1.67
CA ASP A 52 -4.83 0.13 -1.46
C ASP A 52 -3.85 -0.81 -2.20
N MET A 53 -3.12 -0.33 -3.20
CA MET A 53 -2.10 -1.11 -3.92
C MET A 53 -2.61 -2.42 -4.53
N ASP A 54 -3.90 -2.54 -4.81
CA ASP A 54 -4.49 -3.72 -5.48
C ASP A 54 -4.12 -3.82 -6.97
N PHE A 55 -3.55 -2.76 -7.54
CA PHE A 55 -3.13 -2.68 -8.95
C PHE A 55 -4.22 -3.01 -9.97
N GLY A 56 -5.50 -2.98 -9.58
CA GLY A 56 -6.62 -3.41 -10.45
C GLY A 56 -6.55 -4.89 -10.78
N GLY A 57 -6.11 -5.74 -9.86
CA GLY A 57 -6.18 -7.20 -9.93
C GLY A 57 -5.13 -7.90 -10.81
N ILE A 58 -4.21 -7.18 -11.47
CA ILE A 58 -3.22 -7.85 -12.34
C ILE A 58 -1.99 -8.39 -11.58
N GLY A 59 -1.75 -8.08 -10.37
CA GLY A 59 -0.56 -8.48 -9.63
C GLY A 59 0.77 -8.01 -10.28
N LEU A 60 1.81 -7.88 -9.46
CA LEU A 60 3.10 -7.35 -9.93
C LEU A 60 3.83 -8.30 -10.90
N ASP A 61 3.76 -9.62 -10.71
CA ASP A 61 4.43 -10.57 -11.61
C ASP A 61 3.87 -10.49 -13.03
N GLN A 62 2.55 -10.38 -13.18
CA GLN A 62 1.90 -10.19 -14.47
C GLN A 62 2.28 -8.84 -15.10
N ALA A 63 2.30 -7.77 -14.30
CA ALA A 63 2.70 -6.44 -14.79
C ALA A 63 4.17 -6.43 -15.29
N TYR A 64 5.10 -7.09 -14.60
CA TYR A 64 6.48 -7.27 -15.06
C TYR A 64 6.56 -8.06 -16.37
N LEU A 65 5.77 -9.13 -16.51
CA LEU A 65 5.69 -9.89 -17.74
C LEU A 65 5.23 -9.03 -18.91
N LEU A 66 4.14 -8.27 -18.74
CA LEU A 66 3.59 -7.36 -19.74
C LEU A 66 4.61 -6.25 -20.09
N SER A 67 5.28 -5.68 -19.10
CA SER A 67 6.34 -4.67 -19.29
C SER A 67 7.45 -5.19 -20.20
N SER A 68 7.90 -6.41 -19.95
CA SER A 68 8.92 -7.07 -20.79
C SER A 68 8.42 -7.37 -22.21
N GLN A 69 7.18 -7.86 -22.35
CA GLN A 69 6.59 -8.21 -23.66
C GLN A 69 6.31 -6.97 -24.51
N TRP A 70 5.92 -5.87 -23.88
CA TRP A 70 5.53 -4.64 -24.58
C TRP A 70 6.67 -3.62 -24.68
N GLU A 71 7.83 -3.93 -24.13
CA GLU A 71 8.99 -3.03 -24.04
C GLU A 71 8.60 -1.65 -23.47
N THR A 72 7.84 -1.67 -22.37
CA THR A 72 7.22 -0.47 -21.81
C THR A 72 7.40 -0.39 -20.29
N ASP A 73 7.28 0.81 -19.73
CA ASP A 73 7.40 1.07 -18.29
C ASP A 73 6.30 0.35 -17.50
N ILE A 74 6.67 -0.50 -16.53
CA ILE A 74 5.74 -1.25 -15.69
C ILE A 74 4.79 -0.32 -14.92
N TYR A 75 5.27 0.82 -14.43
CA TYR A 75 4.46 1.74 -13.61
C TYR A 75 3.36 2.38 -14.44
N SER A 76 3.59 2.60 -15.73
CA SER A 76 2.55 3.07 -16.66
C SER A 76 1.50 1.99 -16.94
N ILE A 77 1.88 0.71 -16.95
CA ILE A 77 0.94 -0.41 -17.09
C ILE A 77 0.05 -0.50 -15.84
N LEU A 78 0.64 -0.45 -14.65
CA LEU A 78 -0.09 -0.45 -13.37
C LEU A 78 -1.08 0.71 -13.29
N ALA A 79 -0.62 1.92 -13.63
CA ALA A 79 -1.45 3.12 -13.65
C ALA A 79 -2.63 3.01 -14.64
N ALA A 80 -2.39 2.50 -15.86
CA ALA A 80 -3.43 2.30 -16.86
C ALA A 80 -4.44 1.23 -16.40
N ASN A 81 -3.95 0.14 -15.80
CA ASN A 81 -4.82 -0.93 -15.33
C ASN A 81 -5.69 -0.47 -14.14
N LEU A 82 -5.12 0.23 -13.17
CA LEU A 82 -5.86 0.79 -12.05
C LEU A 82 -7.03 1.67 -12.52
N ILE A 83 -6.77 2.60 -13.45
CA ILE A 83 -7.82 3.49 -13.99
C ILE A 83 -8.87 2.68 -14.76
N ARG A 84 -8.45 1.71 -15.57
CA ARG A 84 -9.36 0.85 -16.34
C ARG A 84 -10.32 0.09 -15.43
N GLU A 85 -9.82 -0.56 -14.40
CA GLU A 85 -10.63 -1.34 -13.45
C GLU A 85 -11.58 -0.44 -12.68
N ALA A 86 -11.10 0.63 -12.09
CA ALA A 86 -11.91 1.56 -11.33
C ALA A 86 -13.06 2.20 -12.14
N VAL A 87 -12.83 2.44 -13.43
CA VAL A 87 -13.90 2.92 -14.35
C VAL A 87 -14.85 1.80 -14.75
N SER A 88 -14.37 0.56 -14.83
CA SER A 88 -15.17 -0.61 -15.18
C SER A 88 -16.10 -1.05 -14.06
N GLU A 89 -15.63 -1.07 -12.83
CA GLU A 89 -16.40 -1.42 -11.63
C GLU A 89 -17.61 -0.50 -11.45
N LYS A 90 -17.44 0.81 -11.63
CA LYS A 90 -18.56 1.77 -11.59
C LYS A 90 -19.59 1.59 -12.71
N LYS A 91 -19.24 0.90 -13.80
CA LYS A 91 -20.20 0.55 -14.88
C LYS A 91 -20.96 -0.74 -14.55
N GLN A 92 -20.44 -1.62 -13.70
CA GLN A 92 -21.07 -2.88 -13.31
C GLN A 92 -22.09 -2.73 -12.19
N ASP A 93 -21.96 -1.75 -11.30
CA ASP A 93 -22.95 -1.46 -10.24
C ASP A 93 -24.35 -1.18 -10.81
N ASP A 94 -24.43 -0.83 -12.12
CA ASP A 94 -25.67 -0.66 -12.88
C ASP A 94 -26.17 -1.95 -13.59
N ARG A 95 -25.43 -3.09 -13.54
CA ARG A 95 -25.80 -4.34 -14.24
C ARG A 95 -25.64 -5.55 -13.33
N SER A 96 -26.73 -6.20 -13.04
CA SER A 96 -26.89 -7.33 -12.11
C SER A 96 -26.26 -8.68 -12.56
N ASP A 97 -25.17 -8.70 -13.30
CA ASP A 97 -24.47 -9.94 -13.70
C ASP A 97 -23.09 -10.02 -13.04
N GLU A 98 -23.03 -10.70 -11.90
CA GLU A 98 -21.83 -10.88 -11.02
C GLU A 98 -20.71 -11.76 -11.62
N ASN A 99 -20.73 -12.17 -12.88
CA ASN A 99 -19.84 -13.19 -13.44
C ASN A 99 -18.92 -12.75 -14.58
N GLU A 100 -18.88 -11.51 -15.00
CA GLU A 100 -17.88 -11.04 -15.95
C GLU A 100 -16.63 -10.53 -15.22
N LYS A 101 -15.63 -11.42 -15.02
CA LYS A 101 -14.27 -10.96 -14.74
C LYS A 101 -13.85 -10.02 -15.87
N SER A 102 -13.39 -8.81 -15.50
CA SER A 102 -12.77 -7.90 -16.44
C SER A 102 -11.72 -8.64 -17.26
N ALA A 103 -11.75 -8.50 -18.57
CA ALA A 103 -10.76 -9.12 -19.44
C ALA A 103 -9.36 -8.53 -19.14
N ASP A 104 -8.30 -9.33 -19.28
CA ASP A 104 -6.92 -8.86 -19.08
C ASP A 104 -6.62 -7.62 -19.94
N LEU A 105 -5.84 -6.69 -19.39
CA LEU A 105 -5.40 -5.49 -20.10
C LEU A 105 -4.64 -5.87 -21.38
N SER A 106 -5.21 -5.50 -22.53
CA SER A 106 -4.53 -5.71 -23.82
C SER A 106 -3.57 -4.57 -24.14
N TYR A 107 -2.49 -4.86 -24.94
CA TYR A 107 -1.56 -3.82 -25.38
C TYR A 107 -2.24 -2.67 -26.15
N LYS A 108 -3.24 -2.98 -26.97
CA LYS A 108 -4.02 -1.97 -27.70
C LYS A 108 -4.77 -1.04 -26.76
N GLU A 109 -5.37 -1.59 -25.72
CA GLU A 109 -6.11 -0.83 -24.71
C GLU A 109 -5.16 0.01 -23.85
N TYR A 110 -4.05 -0.58 -23.36
CA TYR A 110 -2.99 0.13 -22.68
C TYR A 110 -2.52 1.36 -23.48
N ARG A 111 -2.14 1.17 -24.74
CA ARG A 111 -1.68 2.28 -25.59
C ARG A 111 -2.72 3.37 -25.76
N ARG A 112 -3.98 2.99 -26.00
CA ARG A 112 -5.10 3.96 -26.09
C ARG A 112 -5.21 4.80 -24.81
N LEU A 113 -5.18 4.15 -23.65
CA LEU A 113 -5.27 4.83 -22.36
C LEU A 113 -4.06 5.74 -22.13
N ALA A 114 -2.86 5.23 -22.27
CA ALA A 114 -1.63 5.99 -22.05
C ALA A 114 -1.53 7.21 -22.98
N GLU A 115 -1.86 7.08 -24.28
CA GLU A 115 -1.88 8.20 -25.22
C GLU A 115 -2.96 9.24 -24.86
N LEU A 116 -4.16 8.79 -24.47
CA LEU A 116 -5.25 9.65 -24.04
C LEU A 116 -4.87 10.47 -22.79
N LEU A 117 -4.41 9.76 -21.73
CA LEU A 117 -4.11 10.39 -20.44
C LEU A 117 -2.87 11.28 -20.52
N GLN A 118 -1.85 10.87 -21.27
CA GLN A 118 -0.68 11.71 -21.53
C GLN A 118 -1.06 13.01 -22.26
N LYS A 119 -2.03 12.98 -23.17
CA LYS A 119 -2.49 14.14 -23.92
C LYS A 119 -3.38 15.07 -23.08
N GLU A 120 -4.35 14.50 -22.37
CA GLU A 120 -5.41 15.29 -21.72
C GLU A 120 -5.04 15.68 -20.26
N LYS A 121 -4.22 14.88 -19.56
CA LYS A 121 -3.88 14.99 -18.13
C LYS A 121 -2.42 14.57 -17.85
N SER A 122 -1.46 15.13 -18.56
CA SER A 122 -0.06 14.68 -18.49
C SER A 122 0.57 14.84 -17.10
N ILE A 123 0.18 15.85 -16.34
CA ILE A 123 0.73 16.09 -14.99
C ILE A 123 0.22 15.00 -14.04
N GLU A 124 -1.09 14.80 -13.96
CA GLU A 124 -1.74 13.83 -13.10
C GLU A 124 -1.32 12.40 -13.49
N TRP A 125 -1.24 12.11 -14.78
CA TRP A 125 -0.74 10.85 -15.31
C TRP A 125 0.70 10.56 -14.88
N THR A 126 1.58 11.56 -14.98
CA THR A 126 2.98 11.44 -14.55
C THR A 126 3.08 11.28 -13.03
N LYS A 127 2.26 12.00 -12.24
CA LYS A 127 2.21 11.85 -10.78
C LYS A 127 1.82 10.43 -10.38
N LEU A 128 0.81 9.84 -11.02
CA LEU A 128 0.36 8.48 -10.74
C LEU A 128 1.45 7.43 -11.06
N ILE A 129 2.10 7.53 -12.22
CA ILE A 129 3.23 6.67 -12.60
C ILE A 129 4.37 6.79 -11.59
N ASN A 130 4.73 8.01 -11.22
CA ASN A 130 5.81 8.24 -10.26
C ASN A 130 5.46 7.75 -8.86
N GLY A 131 4.21 7.82 -8.42
CA GLY A 131 3.74 7.22 -7.18
C GLY A 131 4.04 5.72 -7.12
N PHE A 132 3.67 4.97 -8.16
CA PHE A 132 4.02 3.56 -8.26
C PHE A 132 5.53 3.32 -8.31
N ARG A 133 6.28 4.13 -9.07
CA ARG A 133 7.74 4.02 -9.13
C ARG A 133 8.38 4.24 -7.77
N THR A 134 7.97 5.26 -7.03
CA THR A 134 8.48 5.56 -5.69
C THR A 134 8.36 4.35 -4.78
N ILE A 135 7.22 3.66 -4.79
CA ILE A 135 6.96 2.54 -3.89
C ILE A 135 7.64 1.24 -4.36
N LEU A 136 7.63 0.97 -5.67
CA LEU A 136 7.91 -0.37 -6.21
C LEU A 136 9.31 -0.53 -6.84
N ALA A 137 10.02 0.57 -7.16
CA ALA A 137 11.27 0.47 -7.91
C ALA A 137 12.39 -0.24 -7.15
N ASP A 138 12.38 -0.13 -5.83
CA ASP A 138 13.49 -0.59 -4.98
C ASP A 138 13.21 -1.89 -4.23
N ILE A 139 11.96 -2.41 -4.28
CA ILE A 139 11.58 -3.63 -3.55
C ILE A 139 12.29 -4.86 -4.12
N ARG A 140 12.85 -5.70 -3.22
CA ARG A 140 13.64 -6.88 -3.62
C ARG A 140 13.31 -8.14 -2.84
N TYR A 141 13.16 -8.04 -1.52
CA TYR A 141 13.06 -9.19 -0.63
C TYR A 141 11.84 -9.13 0.27
N PHE A 142 11.29 -10.29 0.60
CA PHE A 142 10.30 -10.42 1.66
C PHE A 142 10.94 -10.04 3.00
N PRO A 143 10.26 -9.29 3.89
CA PRO A 143 10.91 -8.68 5.07
C PRO A 143 11.26 -9.67 6.18
N VAL A 144 10.83 -10.93 6.10
CA VAL A 144 11.20 -11.98 7.04
C VAL A 144 12.11 -12.97 6.32
N ALA A 145 13.28 -13.25 6.90
CA ALA A 145 14.19 -14.23 6.36
C ALA A 145 13.62 -15.65 6.53
N ALA A 146 13.75 -16.47 5.49
CA ALA A 146 13.33 -17.86 5.53
C ALA A 146 14.30 -18.71 6.36
N ASP A 147 13.76 -19.55 7.24
CA ASP A 147 14.54 -20.61 7.88
C ASP A 147 14.98 -21.64 6.81
N GLY A 148 16.24 -22.05 6.85
CA GLY A 148 16.79 -22.99 5.87
C GLY A 148 16.11 -24.37 5.85
N GLN A 149 15.31 -24.72 6.89
CA GLN A 149 14.59 -25.99 7.01
C GLN A 149 13.08 -25.85 6.77
N SER A 150 12.45 -24.84 7.35
CA SER A 150 10.98 -24.64 7.33
C SER A 150 10.51 -23.54 6.36
N GLY A 151 11.42 -22.79 5.78
CA GLY A 151 11.06 -21.65 4.93
C GLY A 151 10.31 -20.56 5.70
N LEU A 152 9.10 -20.23 5.29
CA LEU A 152 8.18 -19.30 5.94
C LEU A 152 6.95 -19.99 6.56
N SER A 153 7.03 -21.28 6.91
CA SER A 153 5.88 -22.07 7.38
C SER A 153 5.26 -21.52 8.67
N ASP A 154 6.05 -20.82 9.47
CA ASP A 154 5.63 -20.27 10.76
C ASP A 154 5.18 -18.80 10.67
N ILE A 155 5.03 -18.29 9.44
CA ILE A 155 4.61 -16.91 9.15
C ILE A 155 3.22 -16.89 8.53
N SER A 156 2.37 -15.99 9.01
CA SER A 156 1.06 -15.71 8.41
C SER A 156 0.76 -14.22 8.38
N TYR A 157 0.02 -13.74 7.39
CA TYR A 157 -0.46 -12.36 7.33
C TYR A 157 -1.72 -12.26 6.47
N GLU A 158 -2.53 -11.25 6.78
CA GLU A 158 -3.78 -10.94 6.10
C GLU A 158 -3.78 -9.47 5.67
N ASN A 159 -4.72 -9.11 4.79
CA ASN A 159 -4.93 -7.72 4.41
C ASN A 159 -5.66 -6.97 5.53
N GLY A 160 -4.89 -6.39 6.44
CA GLY A 160 -5.39 -5.62 7.58
C GLY A 160 -5.13 -4.11 7.47
N TRP A 161 -4.67 -3.62 6.31
CA TRP A 161 -4.51 -2.18 6.09
C TRP A 161 -5.87 -1.48 6.12
N GLY A 162 -5.95 -0.35 6.82
CA GLY A 162 -7.22 0.37 6.99
C GLY A 162 -8.14 -0.18 8.10
N ASP A 163 -7.81 -1.30 8.74
CA ASP A 163 -8.58 -1.84 9.86
C ASP A 163 -8.58 -0.88 11.06
N PRO A 164 -9.69 -0.78 11.80
CA PRO A 164 -9.75 0.05 13.00
C PRO A 164 -8.78 -0.44 14.08
N ARG A 165 -8.08 0.49 14.72
CA ARG A 165 -7.22 0.28 15.89
C ARG A 165 -7.64 1.21 17.01
N THR A 166 -7.57 0.75 18.24
CA THR A 166 -8.04 1.50 19.43
C THR A 166 -6.93 1.92 20.39
N TYR A 167 -5.75 1.29 20.34
CA TYR A 167 -4.63 1.70 21.19
C TYR A 167 -4.11 3.08 20.77
N GLY A 168 -4.01 3.99 21.73
CA GLY A 168 -3.58 5.38 21.47
C GLY A 168 -4.69 6.29 20.91
N GLY A 169 -5.96 5.83 20.87
CA GLY A 169 -7.10 6.50 20.29
C GLY A 169 -7.59 5.81 19.01
N ASP A 170 -8.70 6.32 18.47
CA ASP A 170 -9.28 5.80 17.24
C ASP A 170 -8.36 6.17 16.06
N ARG A 171 -7.85 5.15 15.37
CA ARG A 171 -6.98 5.27 14.19
C ARG A 171 -7.19 4.11 13.23
N LEU A 172 -6.70 4.23 12.03
CA LEU A 172 -6.64 3.12 11.06
C LEU A 172 -5.27 2.44 11.13
N HIS A 173 -5.23 1.18 10.76
CA HIS A 173 -4.01 0.41 10.63
C HIS A 173 -3.25 0.81 9.36
N GLU A 174 -2.06 1.36 9.50
CA GLU A 174 -1.26 1.91 8.40
C GLU A 174 -0.17 0.95 7.91
N GLY A 175 -0.46 -0.36 7.96
CA GLY A 175 0.51 -1.38 7.57
C GLY A 175 -0.10 -2.77 7.45
N THR A 176 0.76 -3.77 7.39
CA THR A 176 0.40 -5.20 7.45
C THR A 176 1.16 -5.85 8.60
N ASP A 177 0.43 -6.57 9.45
CA ASP A 177 1.00 -7.35 10.55
C ASP A 177 1.38 -8.75 10.05
N ILE A 178 2.67 -9.06 10.09
CA ILE A 178 3.22 -10.37 9.71
C ILE A 178 3.46 -11.15 11.01
N MET A 179 2.58 -12.12 11.29
CA MET A 179 2.51 -12.86 12.55
C MET A 179 3.49 -14.00 12.58
N ASP A 180 4.15 -14.21 13.73
CA ASP A 180 4.82 -15.47 14.08
C ASP A 180 3.79 -16.42 14.73
N THR A 181 3.45 -17.51 14.06
CA THR A 181 2.47 -18.50 14.56
C THR A 181 2.99 -19.29 15.77
N THR A 182 4.31 -19.27 16.02
CA THR A 182 4.93 -19.90 17.20
C THR A 182 4.96 -18.95 18.41
N ASN A 183 4.77 -17.67 18.18
CA ASN A 183 4.77 -16.61 19.18
C ASN A 183 6.07 -16.53 20.01
N ILE A 184 7.23 -16.72 19.38
CA ILE A 184 8.55 -16.74 20.03
C ILE A 184 9.33 -15.45 19.64
N ARG A 185 9.62 -14.59 20.62
CA ARG A 185 10.43 -13.38 20.40
C ARG A 185 11.80 -13.73 19.85
N GLY A 186 12.29 -12.93 18.91
CA GLY A 186 13.62 -13.09 18.31
C GLY A 186 13.78 -14.33 17.43
N SER A 187 12.72 -15.08 17.16
CA SER A 187 12.79 -16.31 16.36
C SER A 187 13.05 -16.05 14.88
N HIS A 188 12.49 -14.95 14.34
CA HIS A 188 12.56 -14.61 12.93
C HIS A 188 13.42 -13.36 12.69
N PRO A 189 14.51 -13.49 11.90
CA PRO A 189 15.28 -12.33 11.46
C PRO A 189 14.45 -11.48 10.48
N ILE A 190 14.46 -10.18 10.71
CA ILE A 190 13.85 -9.19 9.85
C ILE A 190 14.91 -8.61 8.94
N VAL A 191 14.63 -8.58 7.63
CA VAL A 191 15.55 -8.06 6.61
C VAL A 191 14.97 -6.81 5.95
N SER A 192 15.85 -5.93 5.47
CA SER A 192 15.41 -4.79 4.66
C SER A 192 14.83 -5.27 3.33
N ILE A 193 13.64 -4.76 2.97
CA ILE A 193 12.99 -5.00 1.66
C ILE A 193 13.84 -4.41 0.52
N THR A 194 14.54 -3.32 0.79
CA THR A 194 15.20 -2.45 -0.19
C THR A 194 16.61 -2.07 0.25
N ASP A 195 17.43 -1.64 -0.69
CA ASP A 195 18.58 -0.78 -0.39
C ASP A 195 18.06 0.57 0.11
N GLY A 196 18.80 1.25 0.96
CA GLY A 196 18.39 2.58 1.44
C GLY A 196 19.24 3.11 2.58
N VAL A 197 18.69 4.10 3.25
CA VAL A 197 19.35 4.78 4.37
C VAL A 197 18.44 4.74 5.58
N VAL A 198 19.00 4.44 6.75
CA VAL A 198 18.28 4.52 8.02
C VAL A 198 17.87 5.97 8.28
N GLU A 199 16.57 6.23 8.23
CA GLU A 199 16.01 7.57 8.49
C GLU A 199 15.62 7.74 9.94
N HIS A 200 15.02 6.69 10.52
CA HIS A 200 14.65 6.68 11.93
C HIS A 200 14.99 5.34 12.58
N ILE A 201 15.36 5.39 13.86
CA ILE A 201 15.59 4.21 14.70
C ILE A 201 15.31 4.55 16.17
N GLY A 202 14.96 3.56 16.98
CA GLY A 202 14.71 3.70 18.41
C GLY A 202 13.28 3.41 18.81
N TRP A 203 12.93 3.77 20.04
CA TRP A 203 11.64 3.49 20.65
C TRP A 203 10.57 4.48 20.22
N LEU A 204 9.38 3.94 19.91
CA LEU A 204 8.12 4.68 19.83
C LEU A 204 7.07 4.02 20.74
N GLU A 205 6.19 4.82 21.34
CA GLU A 205 5.15 4.33 22.24
C GLU A 205 4.27 3.26 21.58
N GLN A 206 3.84 3.46 20.34
CA GLN A 206 3.02 2.50 19.60
C GLN A 206 3.87 1.38 18.98
N GLY A 207 4.92 1.71 18.27
CA GLY A 207 5.71 0.77 17.47
C GLY A 207 6.81 0.01 18.22
N GLY A 208 7.08 0.34 19.49
CA GLY A 208 8.19 -0.26 20.24
C GLY A 208 9.55 0.06 19.63
N TYR A 209 10.48 -0.88 19.65
CA TYR A 209 11.70 -0.77 18.86
C TYR A 209 11.36 -0.84 17.37
N ARG A 210 11.75 0.21 16.66
CA ARG A 210 11.48 0.33 15.23
C ARG A 210 12.69 0.84 14.47
N ILE A 211 12.78 0.48 13.20
CA ILE A 211 13.73 1.05 12.26
C ILE A 211 12.96 1.43 10.98
N GLY A 212 13.26 2.61 10.44
CA GLY A 212 12.68 3.10 9.19
C GLY A 212 13.77 3.36 8.17
N ILE A 213 13.59 2.89 6.95
CA ILE A 213 14.54 2.94 5.86
C ILE A 213 13.94 3.70 4.69
N ARG A 214 14.59 4.79 4.26
CA ARG A 214 14.25 5.53 3.05
C ARG A 214 14.93 4.89 1.85
N SER A 215 14.15 4.43 0.88
CA SER A 215 14.65 3.83 -0.36
C SER A 215 15.22 4.87 -1.34
N PRO A 216 16.03 4.46 -2.34
CA PRO A 216 16.58 5.38 -3.34
C PRO A 216 15.53 6.18 -4.13
N HIS A 217 14.35 5.60 -4.40
CA HIS A 217 13.24 6.30 -5.08
C HIS A 217 12.29 7.02 -4.12
N GLY A 218 12.56 7.03 -2.81
CA GLY A 218 11.89 7.89 -1.83
C GLY A 218 10.80 7.22 -1.00
N ALA A 219 10.46 5.94 -1.20
CA ALA A 219 9.55 5.24 -0.31
C ALA A 219 10.19 5.04 1.08
N TYR A 220 9.38 5.18 2.12
CA TYR A 220 9.80 4.93 3.51
C TYR A 220 9.23 3.59 3.98
N PHE A 221 10.12 2.66 4.34
CA PHE A 221 9.79 1.33 4.83
C PHE A 221 9.98 1.30 6.35
N TYR A 222 8.91 1.06 7.07
CA TYR A 222 8.82 1.09 8.53
C TYR A 222 8.68 -0.32 9.08
N TYR A 223 9.62 -0.73 9.93
CA TYR A 223 9.66 -2.04 10.58
C TYR A 223 9.53 -1.83 12.09
N ALA A 224 8.45 -2.31 12.70
CA ALA A 224 8.14 -2.07 14.10
C ALA A 224 7.92 -3.36 14.90
N HIS A 225 7.78 -3.21 16.21
CA HIS A 225 7.66 -4.26 17.20
C HIS A 225 8.86 -5.20 17.29
N LEU A 226 10.06 -4.73 16.91
CA LEU A 226 11.27 -5.53 16.95
C LEU A 226 11.60 -5.94 18.39
N ASP A 227 12.09 -7.18 18.58
CA ASP A 227 12.67 -7.64 19.84
C ASP A 227 14.03 -6.96 20.09
N SER A 228 14.85 -6.92 19.05
CA SER A 228 16.18 -6.31 19.08
C SER A 228 16.65 -5.91 17.68
N TYR A 229 17.63 -5.02 17.61
CA TYR A 229 18.33 -4.71 16.36
C TYR A 229 19.45 -5.74 16.12
N ALA A 230 19.74 -6.01 14.83
CA ALA A 230 20.81 -6.94 14.46
C ALA A 230 22.22 -6.34 14.64
N ASP A 231 22.33 -5.02 14.63
CA ASP A 231 23.58 -4.26 14.79
C ASP A 231 23.29 -2.89 15.43
N ALA A 232 24.33 -2.13 15.74
CA ALA A 232 24.26 -0.76 16.25
C ALA A 232 24.01 0.24 15.11
N PHE A 233 22.82 0.16 14.47
CA PHE A 233 22.46 1.08 13.40
C PHE A 233 22.32 2.52 13.88
N THR A 234 22.65 3.45 13.00
CA THR A 234 22.51 4.90 13.24
C THR A 234 21.79 5.57 12.09
N VAL A 235 21.11 6.69 12.37
CA VAL A 235 20.48 7.53 11.32
C VAL A 235 21.55 7.98 10.32
N GLY A 236 21.25 7.88 9.04
CA GLY A 236 22.15 8.15 7.93
C GLY A 236 23.00 6.96 7.47
N GLN A 237 22.95 5.82 8.16
CA GLN A 237 23.67 4.61 7.77
C GLN A 237 23.00 3.94 6.58
N GLU A 238 23.80 3.52 5.59
CA GLU A 238 23.35 2.72 4.45
C GLU A 238 23.01 1.30 4.88
N VAL A 239 21.94 0.76 4.30
CA VAL A 239 21.43 -0.60 4.46
C VAL A 239 21.19 -1.21 3.09
N HIS A 240 21.49 -2.49 2.95
CA HIS A 240 21.25 -3.22 1.70
C HIS A 240 19.98 -4.07 1.76
N GLY A 241 19.29 -4.20 0.65
CA GLY A 241 18.19 -5.15 0.52
C GLY A 241 18.63 -6.56 0.90
N GLY A 242 17.83 -7.23 1.74
CA GLY A 242 18.16 -8.54 2.30
C GLY A 242 19.11 -8.52 3.51
N GLN A 243 19.66 -7.37 3.91
CA GLN A 243 20.44 -7.25 5.14
C GLN A 243 19.53 -7.45 6.36
N VAL A 244 19.98 -8.26 7.33
CA VAL A 244 19.28 -8.41 8.61
C VAL A 244 19.37 -7.10 9.38
N ILE A 245 18.22 -6.54 9.77
CA ILE A 245 18.10 -5.26 10.46
C ILE A 245 17.65 -5.41 11.92
N GLY A 246 17.03 -6.56 12.24
CA GLY A 246 16.55 -6.85 13.59
C GLY A 246 15.89 -8.21 13.66
N PHE A 247 15.21 -8.47 14.76
CA PHE A 247 14.50 -9.71 15.02
C PHE A 247 13.06 -9.40 15.41
N MET A 248 12.12 -10.26 14.98
CA MET A 248 10.70 -10.08 15.23
C MET A 248 10.38 -10.17 16.72
N GLY A 249 9.52 -9.28 17.21
CA GLY A 249 9.15 -9.23 18.62
C GLY A 249 7.71 -8.80 18.87
N ASP A 250 7.47 -8.27 20.06
CA ASP A 250 6.19 -7.76 20.54
C ASP A 250 6.39 -6.53 21.44
N THR A 251 7.41 -5.73 21.14
CA THR A 251 7.72 -4.50 21.85
C THR A 251 6.75 -3.39 21.45
N GLY A 252 6.40 -2.52 22.40
CA GLY A 252 5.55 -1.34 22.15
C GLY A 252 4.27 -1.30 22.97
N TYR A 253 3.33 -0.49 22.50
CA TYR A 253 2.08 -0.15 23.19
C TYR A 253 2.32 0.28 24.63
N SER A 254 3.36 1.10 24.84
CA SER A 254 3.76 1.63 26.14
C SER A 254 4.70 2.84 25.97
N ALA A 255 4.53 3.85 26.83
CA ALA A 255 5.49 4.94 26.96
C ALA A 255 6.82 4.48 27.63
N VAL A 256 6.83 3.27 28.24
CA VAL A 256 8.03 2.71 28.89
C VAL A 256 8.79 1.87 27.87
N GLU A 257 10.03 2.32 27.57
CA GLU A 257 10.92 1.61 26.64
C GLU A 257 11.19 0.16 27.12
N GLY A 258 11.22 -0.77 26.15
CA GLY A 258 11.45 -2.18 26.40
C GLY A 258 10.22 -2.95 26.89
N THR A 259 9.02 -2.34 26.92
CA THR A 259 7.78 -3.04 27.24
C THR A 259 7.45 -4.08 26.18
N VAL A 260 7.12 -5.30 26.61
CA VAL A 260 6.79 -6.47 25.79
C VAL A 260 5.54 -7.19 26.33
N GLY A 261 4.94 -8.08 25.53
CA GLY A 261 3.85 -8.98 25.98
C GLY A 261 2.46 -8.40 25.93
N ASN A 262 2.27 -7.23 25.33
CA ASN A 262 0.95 -6.61 25.18
C ASN A 262 0.12 -7.20 24.02
N PHE A 263 0.76 -7.89 23.10
CA PHE A 263 0.17 -8.51 21.90
C PHE A 263 1.05 -9.68 21.41
N PRO A 264 0.53 -10.52 20.50
CA PRO A 264 1.33 -11.62 19.92
C PRO A 264 2.54 -11.11 19.12
N VAL A 265 3.60 -11.92 19.06
CA VAL A 265 4.81 -11.63 18.27
C VAL A 265 4.49 -11.45 16.80
N HIS A 266 4.86 -10.32 16.22
CA HIS A 266 4.69 -10.00 14.81
C HIS A 266 5.62 -8.88 14.36
N LEU A 267 5.84 -8.79 13.06
CA LEU A 267 6.39 -7.60 12.43
C LEU A 267 5.24 -6.73 11.93
N HIS A 268 5.13 -5.50 12.40
CA HIS A 268 4.33 -4.50 11.72
C HIS A 268 5.16 -3.84 10.62
N LEU A 269 4.76 -4.04 9.37
CA LEU A 269 5.36 -3.41 8.19
C LEU A 269 4.48 -2.28 7.70
N GLY A 270 5.00 -1.04 7.70
CA GLY A 270 4.41 0.12 7.04
C GLY A 270 5.20 0.51 5.78
N ILE A 271 4.51 1.01 4.76
CA ILE A 271 5.12 1.62 3.58
C ILE A 271 4.48 2.99 3.38
N TYR A 272 5.32 4.01 3.24
CA TYR A 272 4.87 5.39 3.15
C TYR A 272 5.53 6.12 1.99
N LEU A 273 4.82 7.09 1.45
CA LEU A 273 5.36 8.06 0.49
C LEU A 273 5.12 9.48 0.99
N GLU A 274 6.00 10.38 0.57
CA GLU A 274 5.85 11.82 0.76
C GLU A 274 5.05 12.39 -0.41
N THR A 275 4.12 13.31 -0.09
CA THR A 275 3.30 14.02 -1.09
C THR A 275 3.33 15.53 -0.82
N ASP A 276 2.64 16.30 -1.67
CA ASP A 276 2.51 17.74 -1.47
C ASP A 276 1.79 18.11 -0.14
N HIS A 277 1.03 17.16 0.46
CA HIS A 277 0.18 17.40 1.63
C HIS A 277 0.54 16.55 2.86
N TYR A 278 1.32 15.48 2.67
CA TYR A 278 1.66 14.52 3.73
C TYR A 278 3.15 14.18 3.70
N ASP A 279 3.82 14.33 4.83
CA ASP A 279 5.21 13.90 5.00
C ASP A 279 5.32 12.37 4.97
N GLU A 280 4.32 11.68 5.53
CA GLU A 280 4.20 10.22 5.56
C GLU A 280 2.75 9.83 5.23
N LEU A 281 2.50 9.34 4.02
CA LEU A 281 1.21 8.82 3.59
C LEU A 281 1.30 7.31 3.41
N SER A 282 0.58 6.55 4.22
CA SER A 282 0.63 5.08 4.18
C SER A 282 -0.01 4.52 2.93
N VAL A 283 0.57 3.47 2.39
CA VAL A 283 -0.03 2.60 1.37
C VAL A 283 -0.10 1.17 1.87
N ASN A 284 -0.99 0.36 1.31
CA ASN A 284 -1.20 -1.01 1.71
C ASN A 284 -0.01 -1.91 1.32
N PRO A 285 0.71 -2.53 2.28
CA PRO A 285 1.83 -3.43 1.96
C PRO A 285 1.41 -4.81 1.45
N TYR A 286 0.15 -5.22 1.64
CA TYR A 286 -0.30 -6.60 1.46
C TYR A 286 0.02 -7.19 0.08
N TYR A 287 -0.35 -6.49 -1.00
CA TYR A 287 -0.10 -6.98 -2.37
C TYR A 287 1.38 -6.96 -2.76
N ILE A 288 2.15 -6.05 -2.15
CA ILE A 288 3.62 -6.00 -2.29
C ILE A 288 4.24 -7.22 -1.60
N LEU A 289 3.77 -7.57 -0.39
CA LEU A 289 4.21 -8.76 0.32
C LEU A 289 3.89 -10.04 -0.47
N LYS A 290 2.71 -10.12 -1.08
CA LYS A 290 2.34 -11.25 -1.96
C LYS A 290 3.31 -11.44 -3.12
N TYR A 291 3.74 -10.35 -3.75
CA TYR A 291 4.77 -10.38 -4.80
C TYR A 291 6.14 -10.84 -4.27
N LEU A 292 6.47 -10.49 -3.02
CA LEU A 292 7.77 -10.79 -2.42
C LEU A 292 7.85 -12.18 -1.77
N GLU A 293 6.76 -12.92 -1.58
CA GLU A 293 6.74 -14.22 -0.88
C GLU A 293 7.80 -15.21 -1.38
N ASN A 294 8.08 -15.23 -2.66
CA ASN A 294 9.08 -16.10 -3.28
C ASN A 294 10.48 -15.47 -3.39
N ARG A 295 10.69 -14.29 -2.82
CA ARG A 295 11.95 -13.52 -2.86
C ARG A 295 12.54 -13.39 -1.45
N THR A 296 12.74 -14.53 -0.79
CA THR A 296 13.24 -14.59 0.59
C THR A 296 14.75 -14.70 0.64
N VAL A 297 15.34 -14.15 1.71
CA VAL A 297 16.73 -14.40 2.09
C VAL A 297 16.75 -15.63 3.00
N SER A 298 17.63 -16.60 2.71
CA SER A 298 17.83 -17.74 3.60
C SER A 298 18.71 -17.34 4.79
N TYR A 299 18.27 -17.65 5.99
CA TYR A 299 19.01 -17.44 7.22
C TYR A 299 19.24 -18.79 7.89
N ALA A 300 20.52 -19.18 8.04
CA ALA A 300 20.88 -20.35 8.83
C ALA A 300 21.13 -19.93 10.27
N LYS A 301 20.31 -20.36 11.21
CA LYS A 301 20.67 -20.27 12.64
C LYS A 301 21.95 -21.11 12.83
N GLU A 302 23.07 -20.46 13.17
CA GLU A 302 24.22 -21.21 13.68
C GLU A 302 23.76 -21.90 14.97
N THR A 303 23.56 -23.22 14.89
CA THR A 303 23.45 -24.04 16.10
C THR A 303 24.82 -23.99 16.77
N HIS A 304 24.98 -23.17 17.81
CA HIS A 304 26.08 -23.30 18.76
C HIS A 304 25.90 -24.67 19.46
N LEU A 305 26.46 -25.70 18.84
CA LEU A 305 26.78 -26.94 19.52
C LEU A 305 27.86 -26.56 20.54
N CYS A 306 27.44 -26.40 21.82
CA CYS A 306 28.36 -26.47 22.93
C CYS A 306 28.99 -27.86 22.91
N TYR A 307 30.19 -27.98 22.37
CA TYR A 307 31.06 -29.12 22.68
C TYR A 307 31.40 -29.01 24.16
N THR A 308 30.76 -29.83 24.97
CA THR A 308 31.29 -30.15 26.29
C THR A 308 32.49 -31.07 26.03
N ASP A 309 33.67 -30.55 26.19
CA ASP A 309 34.87 -31.35 26.29
C ASP A 309 34.73 -32.22 27.57
N ASP A 310 34.26 -33.46 27.35
CA ASP A 310 34.48 -34.50 28.37
C ASP A 310 35.95 -34.84 28.38
N VAL A 311 36.69 -34.24 29.33
CA VAL A 311 38.01 -34.66 29.74
C VAL A 311 37.84 -35.80 30.74
N SER A 312 38.09 -36.99 30.29
CA SER A 312 38.33 -38.17 31.12
C SER A 312 39.84 -38.40 31.31
#